data_41a3776d29e2c0156d470ebc00aa8ccf
#
_entry.id   41a3776d29e2c0156d470ebc00aa8ccf
#
_cell.length_a   1.000
_cell.length_b   1.000
_cell.length_c   1.000
_cell.angle_alpha   90.00
_cell.angle_beta   90.00
_cell.angle_gamma   90.00
#
_symmetry.space_group_name_H-M   'P 1'
#
loop_
_entity.id
_entity.type
_entity.pdbx_description
1 polymer ?
#
loop_
_entity_poly.entity_id
_entity_poly.type
_entity_poly.pdbx_seq_one_letter_code
_entity_poly.pdbx_strand_id
1 'polypeptide(L)'
;MLFRSSDRLALLKPFLPWDGNDFIDLPILLKAKGKCTTDHISQAGIWLKYRGHLDKISNNTYIGAINAFSELPGHTNDPFDNNKPILIPELARKYMKNNISWLVIGDENFGEGSSREHAAMQPRYLGCKAIIVRSFARIHEANLKKHGILPLTFFNPKDYEKILADDKISIVNLHQLAENLPLKVIIKHKNNTSETIVCNHSLSEVQINWFKAGSALNALAQEI
;
A
#
# COMPACT_ATOMS: atom_id res chain seq x y z
N MET A 1 -24.85 1.36 -21.47
CA MET A 1 -24.37 -0.03 -21.73
C MET A 1 -23.01 -0.11 -22.43
N LEU A 2 -22.43 1.01 -22.84
CA LEU A 2 -21.19 1.10 -23.66
C LEU A 2 -19.87 0.79 -22.92
N PHE A 3 -19.83 0.84 -21.60
CA PHE A 3 -18.55 0.71 -20.85
C PHE A 3 -18.22 -0.72 -20.41
N ARG A 4 -19.14 -1.67 -20.47
CA ARG A 4 -18.91 -3.04 -20.00
C ARG A 4 -17.95 -3.86 -20.86
N SER A 5 -17.72 -3.45 -22.10
CA SER A 5 -16.82 -4.12 -23.06
C SER A 5 -15.60 -3.29 -23.47
N SER A 6 -15.37 -2.14 -22.84
CA SER A 6 -14.25 -1.28 -23.18
C SER A 6 -12.94 -1.85 -22.61
N ASP A 7 -11.89 -1.87 -23.44
CA ASP A 7 -10.54 -2.20 -23.00
C ASP A 7 -9.86 -1.09 -22.19
N ARG A 8 -10.34 0.14 -22.31
CA ARG A 8 -9.70 1.34 -21.77
C ARG A 8 -10.46 1.98 -20.61
N LEU A 9 -11.74 1.66 -20.47
CA LEU A 9 -12.63 2.28 -19.49
C LEU A 9 -13.35 1.21 -18.68
N ALA A 10 -13.40 1.41 -17.36
CA ALA A 10 -14.21 0.63 -16.46
C ALA A 10 -14.81 1.55 -15.38
N LEU A 11 -16.00 1.23 -14.90
CA LEU A 11 -16.58 1.94 -13.78
C LEU A 11 -15.75 1.65 -12.51
N LEU A 12 -15.28 2.71 -11.86
CA LEU A 12 -14.64 2.61 -10.56
C LEU A 12 -15.72 2.35 -9.51
N LYS A 13 -15.60 1.21 -8.81
CA LYS A 13 -16.40 0.95 -7.62
C LYS A 13 -15.80 1.68 -6.43
N PRO A 14 -16.63 2.28 -5.54
CA PRO A 14 -16.13 2.85 -4.30
C PRO A 14 -15.29 1.84 -3.53
N PHE A 15 -14.21 2.29 -2.90
CA PHE A 15 -13.42 1.44 -2.01
C PHE A 15 -14.23 1.14 -0.74
N LEU A 16 -14.07 -0.06 -0.21
CA LEU A 16 -14.73 -0.44 1.03
C LEU A 16 -14.24 0.42 2.19
N PRO A 17 -15.14 0.85 3.09
CA PRO A 17 -14.74 1.54 4.32
C PRO A 17 -13.88 0.64 5.20
N TRP A 18 -13.21 1.26 6.18
CA TRP A 18 -12.54 0.51 7.23
C TRP A 18 -13.58 -0.21 8.09
N ASP A 19 -13.32 -1.45 8.43
CA ASP A 19 -14.23 -2.33 9.16
C ASP A 19 -14.20 -2.14 10.70
N GLY A 20 -13.40 -1.19 11.19
CA GLY A 20 -13.22 -0.92 12.62
C GLY A 20 -12.18 -1.81 13.30
N ASN A 21 -11.61 -2.78 12.61
CA ASN A 21 -10.65 -3.72 13.18
C ASN A 21 -9.21 -3.27 13.01
N ASP A 22 -8.34 -3.74 13.89
CA ASP A 22 -6.90 -3.63 13.74
C ASP A 22 -6.42 -4.40 12.51
N PHE A 23 -5.28 -4.02 11.96
CA PHE A 23 -4.65 -4.76 10.89
C PHE A 23 -3.73 -5.81 11.49
N ILE A 24 -4.10 -7.07 11.38
CA ILE A 24 -3.40 -8.18 12.04
C ILE A 24 -2.70 -9.07 11.01
N ASP A 25 -1.42 -9.41 11.29
CA ASP A 25 -0.60 -10.36 10.54
C ASP A 25 -0.57 -10.10 9.01
N LEU A 26 -0.51 -8.83 8.61
CA LEU A 26 -0.40 -8.47 7.20
C LEU A 26 0.95 -8.94 6.62
N PRO A 27 0.95 -9.67 5.49
CA PRO A 27 2.18 -9.98 4.78
C PRO A 27 2.76 -8.74 4.13
N ILE A 28 4.07 -8.73 3.96
CA ILE A 28 4.82 -7.69 3.26
C ILE A 28 4.88 -8.04 1.78
N LEU A 29 4.19 -7.27 0.94
CA LEU A 29 4.25 -7.48 -0.51
C LEU A 29 5.60 -7.06 -1.08
N LEU A 30 6.16 -5.97 -0.56
CA LEU A 30 7.38 -5.32 -1.02
C LEU A 30 8.07 -4.62 0.16
N LYS A 31 9.38 -4.84 0.31
CA LYS A 31 10.27 -3.94 1.05
C LYS A 31 11.15 -3.21 0.04
N ALA A 32 10.75 -1.97 -0.31
CA ALA A 32 11.50 -1.19 -1.29
C ALA A 32 12.88 -0.82 -0.75
N LYS A 33 13.93 -1.11 -1.52
CA LYS A 33 15.32 -0.80 -1.22
C LYS A 33 15.72 0.47 -1.96
N GLY A 34 16.09 1.50 -1.22
CA GLY A 34 16.47 2.78 -1.78
C GLY A 34 15.29 3.49 -2.46
N LYS A 35 15.59 4.24 -3.51
CA LYS A 35 14.62 5.12 -4.19
C LYS A 35 13.48 4.35 -4.85
N CYS A 36 12.26 4.60 -4.42
CA CYS A 36 11.03 4.08 -5.05
C CYS A 36 10.18 5.26 -5.53
N THR A 37 10.23 5.54 -6.82
CA THR A 37 9.51 6.68 -7.44
C THR A 37 8.09 6.30 -7.82
N THR A 38 7.26 7.29 -8.15
CA THR A 38 5.92 7.04 -8.72
C THR A 38 5.97 6.28 -10.04
N ASP A 39 7.07 6.37 -10.80
CA ASP A 39 7.30 5.53 -12.00
C ASP A 39 7.59 4.07 -11.65
N HIS A 40 8.26 3.81 -10.54
CA HIS A 40 8.45 2.44 -10.06
C HIS A 40 7.14 1.82 -9.57
N ILE A 41 6.23 2.64 -9.01
CA ILE A 41 4.94 2.19 -8.46
C ILE A 41 3.89 2.03 -9.56
N SER A 42 3.79 3.01 -10.46
CA SER A 42 2.81 3.05 -11.55
C SER A 42 3.45 3.66 -12.79
N GLN A 43 4.04 2.82 -13.63
CA GLN A 43 4.72 3.28 -14.84
C GLN A 43 3.78 4.01 -15.80
N ALA A 44 4.34 5.00 -16.48
CA ALA A 44 3.70 5.69 -17.60
C ALA A 44 3.81 4.88 -18.92
N GLY A 45 4.03 5.54 -20.03
CA GLY A 45 4.24 4.93 -21.33
C GLY A 45 3.02 4.14 -21.82
N ILE A 46 3.23 2.88 -22.17
CA ILE A 46 2.17 2.00 -22.74
C ILE A 46 0.98 1.78 -21.81
N TRP A 47 1.17 1.96 -20.49
CA TRP A 47 0.12 1.79 -19.49
C TRP A 47 -0.89 2.94 -19.45
N LEU A 48 -0.52 4.11 -19.97
CA LEU A 48 -1.37 5.30 -19.93
C LEU A 48 -2.69 5.12 -20.66
N LYS A 49 -2.75 4.20 -21.64
CA LYS A 49 -4.01 3.84 -22.33
C LYS A 49 -5.07 3.25 -21.40
N TYR A 50 -4.67 2.74 -20.22
CA TYR A 50 -5.55 2.12 -19.23
C TYR A 50 -5.88 3.04 -18.05
N ARG A 51 -5.61 4.34 -18.12
CA ARG A 51 -5.89 5.27 -17.01
C ARG A 51 -7.35 5.22 -16.54
N GLY A 52 -8.30 5.00 -17.43
CA GLY A 52 -9.72 4.88 -17.11
C GLY A 52 -10.15 3.44 -16.75
N HIS A 53 -9.22 2.51 -16.58
CA HIS A 53 -9.51 1.11 -16.27
C HIS A 53 -8.59 0.61 -15.15
N LEU A 54 -9.02 0.82 -13.89
CA LEU A 54 -8.18 0.59 -12.72
C LEU A 54 -7.67 -0.85 -12.64
N ASP A 55 -8.50 -1.85 -12.93
CA ASP A 55 -8.07 -3.24 -12.91
C ASP A 55 -6.91 -3.50 -13.90
N LYS A 56 -7.04 -3.05 -15.15
CA LYS A 56 -5.99 -3.28 -16.16
C LYS A 56 -4.70 -2.53 -15.88
N ILE A 57 -4.77 -1.26 -15.45
CA ILE A 57 -3.58 -0.48 -15.13
C ILE A 57 -2.87 -1.05 -13.89
N SER A 58 -3.59 -1.71 -12.98
CA SER A 58 -3.00 -2.32 -11.78
C SER A 58 -2.05 -3.49 -12.08
N ASN A 59 -2.00 -3.99 -13.33
CA ASN A 59 -1.00 -4.97 -13.74
C ASN A 59 0.43 -4.41 -13.78
N ASN A 60 0.62 -3.09 -13.67
CA ASN A 60 1.93 -2.47 -13.58
C ASN A 60 2.34 -2.04 -12.15
N THR A 61 1.57 -2.42 -11.15
CA THR A 61 1.83 -2.02 -9.76
C THR A 61 3.19 -2.53 -9.29
N TYR A 62 4.09 -1.61 -8.94
CA TYR A 62 5.46 -1.87 -8.46
C TYR A 62 6.39 -2.64 -9.42
N ILE A 63 6.10 -2.74 -10.72
CA ILE A 63 6.95 -3.49 -11.65
C ILE A 63 8.34 -2.88 -11.87
N GLY A 64 8.54 -1.62 -11.49
CA GLY A 64 9.85 -0.96 -11.52
C GLY A 64 10.53 -0.89 -10.15
N ALA A 65 9.90 -1.38 -9.09
CA ALA A 65 10.45 -1.28 -7.75
C ALA A 65 11.57 -2.31 -7.52
N ILE A 66 12.58 -1.92 -6.74
CA ILE A 66 13.63 -2.83 -6.27
C ILE A 66 13.20 -3.33 -4.90
N ASN A 67 13.02 -4.65 -4.78
CA ASN A 67 12.67 -5.31 -3.54
C ASN A 67 13.93 -5.74 -2.79
N ALA A 68 14.04 -5.40 -1.51
CA ALA A 68 15.15 -5.81 -0.66
C ALA A 68 15.26 -7.35 -0.50
N PHE A 69 14.19 -8.06 -0.81
CA PHE A 69 14.08 -9.52 -0.67
C PHE A 69 14.17 -10.28 -2.00
N SER A 70 14.44 -9.59 -3.10
CA SER A 70 14.55 -10.19 -4.43
C SER A 70 15.69 -9.55 -5.22
N GLU A 71 16.42 -10.34 -5.98
CA GLU A 71 17.47 -9.85 -6.87
C GLU A 71 16.91 -9.27 -8.18
N LEU A 72 15.67 -9.62 -8.53
CA LEU A 72 15.04 -9.19 -9.77
C LEU A 72 14.15 -7.96 -9.53
N PRO A 73 14.34 -6.85 -10.28
CA PRO A 73 13.45 -5.70 -10.24
C PRO A 73 11.99 -6.10 -10.52
N GLY A 74 11.05 -5.50 -9.80
CA GLY A 74 9.61 -5.78 -9.96
C GLY A 74 9.15 -7.15 -9.49
N HIS A 75 10.03 -7.93 -8.85
CA HIS A 75 9.71 -9.27 -8.33
C HIS A 75 9.70 -9.32 -6.81
N THR A 76 9.00 -10.29 -6.31
CA THR A 76 8.94 -10.68 -4.90
C THR A 76 8.86 -12.21 -4.80
N ASN A 77 8.87 -12.75 -3.59
CA ASN A 77 8.78 -14.19 -3.36
C ASN A 77 7.32 -14.62 -3.21
N ASP A 78 6.92 -15.69 -3.88
CA ASP A 78 5.57 -16.23 -3.83
C ASP A 78 5.42 -17.23 -2.66
N PRO A 79 4.73 -16.88 -1.56
CA PRO A 79 4.53 -17.79 -0.44
C PRO A 79 3.61 -18.97 -0.76
N PHE A 80 2.88 -18.92 -1.88
CA PHE A 80 2.00 -20.01 -2.33
C PHE A 80 2.72 -21.02 -3.23
N ASP A 81 3.96 -20.72 -3.69
CA ASP A 81 4.74 -21.60 -4.55
C ASP A 81 6.21 -21.64 -4.12
N ASN A 82 6.46 -22.11 -2.89
CA ASN A 82 7.81 -22.33 -2.35
C ASN A 82 8.74 -21.12 -2.48
N ASN A 83 8.24 -19.93 -2.33
CA ASN A 83 8.98 -18.66 -2.43
C ASN A 83 9.69 -18.46 -3.79
N LYS A 84 9.17 -19.02 -4.87
CA LYS A 84 9.68 -18.72 -6.22
C LYS A 84 9.48 -17.25 -6.56
N PRO A 85 10.40 -16.66 -7.36
CA PRO A 85 10.22 -15.30 -7.84
C PRO A 85 8.93 -15.15 -8.65
N ILE A 86 8.15 -14.10 -8.34
CA ILE A 86 6.91 -13.74 -9.02
C ILE A 86 6.86 -12.22 -9.21
N LEU A 87 6.20 -11.73 -10.26
CA LEU A 87 5.94 -10.31 -10.41
C LEU A 87 5.09 -9.78 -9.25
N ILE A 88 5.47 -8.63 -8.70
CA ILE A 88 4.76 -8.02 -7.56
C ILE A 88 3.25 -7.87 -7.84
N PRO A 89 2.78 -7.35 -9.00
CA PRO A 89 1.35 -7.25 -9.28
C PRO A 89 0.65 -8.62 -9.36
N GLU A 90 1.34 -9.67 -9.77
CA GLU A 90 0.77 -11.02 -9.81
C GLU A 90 0.55 -11.59 -8.40
N LEU A 91 1.53 -11.40 -7.48
CA LEU A 91 1.34 -11.79 -6.08
C LEU A 91 0.23 -10.97 -5.43
N ALA A 92 0.18 -9.64 -5.66
CA ALA A 92 -0.90 -8.80 -5.15
C ALA A 92 -2.28 -9.30 -5.61
N ARG A 93 -2.40 -9.78 -6.87
CA ARG A 93 -3.63 -10.41 -7.37
C ARG A 93 -3.93 -11.76 -6.72
N LYS A 94 -2.91 -12.56 -6.43
CA LYS A 94 -3.10 -13.81 -5.64
C LYS A 94 -3.65 -13.49 -4.25
N TYR A 95 -3.07 -12.49 -3.57
CA TYR A 95 -3.59 -12.01 -2.28
C TYR A 95 -5.03 -11.53 -2.39
N MET A 96 -5.36 -10.69 -3.36
CA MET A 96 -6.71 -10.19 -3.57
C MET A 96 -7.73 -11.34 -3.80
N LYS A 97 -7.38 -12.35 -4.60
CA LYS A 97 -8.24 -13.53 -4.83
C LYS A 97 -8.49 -14.35 -3.56
N ASN A 98 -7.54 -14.36 -2.64
CA ASN A 98 -7.63 -15.06 -1.36
C ASN A 98 -8.11 -14.19 -0.21
N ASN A 99 -8.59 -12.96 -0.49
CA ASN A 99 -9.01 -11.97 0.51
C ASN A 99 -7.92 -11.65 1.55
N ILE A 100 -6.66 -11.69 1.13
CA ILE A 100 -5.51 -11.36 1.97
C ILE A 100 -5.14 -9.90 1.71
N SER A 101 -5.23 -9.08 2.74
CA SER A 101 -4.70 -7.72 2.74
C SER A 101 -3.19 -7.75 3.00
N TRP A 102 -2.49 -6.72 2.54
CA TRP A 102 -1.04 -6.65 2.61
C TRP A 102 -0.57 -5.21 2.85
N LEU A 103 0.72 -5.05 3.10
CA LEU A 103 1.36 -3.75 3.23
C LEU A 103 2.69 -3.68 2.46
N VAL A 104 3.22 -2.46 2.36
CA VAL A 104 4.53 -2.16 1.78
C VAL A 104 5.42 -1.51 2.83
N ILE A 105 6.69 -1.89 2.82
CA ILE A 105 7.75 -1.20 3.54
C ILE A 105 8.56 -0.39 2.54
N GLY A 106 8.77 0.88 2.81
CA GLY A 106 9.51 1.79 1.94
C GLY A 106 10.73 2.39 2.62
N ASP A 107 11.66 2.86 1.80
CA ASP A 107 12.86 3.57 2.21
C ASP A 107 12.62 5.09 2.23
N GLU A 108 13.65 5.89 2.04
CA GLU A 108 13.56 7.35 2.05
C GLU A 108 12.87 7.91 0.81
N ASN A 109 12.14 9.01 1.01
CA ASN A 109 11.46 9.79 -0.04
C ASN A 109 10.56 8.91 -0.95
N PHE A 110 9.85 7.95 -0.35
CA PHE A 110 9.00 6.99 -1.06
C PHE A 110 7.90 7.69 -1.87
N GLY A 111 7.80 7.35 -3.15
CA GLY A 111 6.82 7.94 -4.07
C GLY A 111 7.26 9.29 -4.67
N GLU A 112 8.57 9.60 -4.65
CA GLU A 112 9.12 10.77 -5.35
C GLU A 112 8.78 10.76 -6.84
N GLY A 113 8.68 11.94 -7.44
CA GLY A 113 8.46 12.11 -8.89
C GLY A 113 7.15 12.75 -9.23
N SER A 114 6.62 12.44 -10.42
CA SER A 114 5.37 13.02 -10.90
C SER A 114 4.18 12.69 -10.02
N SER A 115 3.26 13.67 -9.84
CA SER A 115 2.01 13.42 -9.12
C SER A 115 1.14 12.42 -9.88
N ARG A 116 1.11 11.16 -9.41
CA ARG A 116 0.32 10.08 -9.98
C ARG A 116 -0.63 9.50 -8.96
N GLU A 117 -1.89 9.83 -9.11
CA GLU A 117 -2.95 9.30 -8.26
C GLU A 117 -3.06 7.77 -8.37
N HIS A 118 -2.83 7.23 -9.57
CA HIS A 118 -2.79 5.78 -9.80
C HIS A 118 -1.75 5.05 -8.95
N ALA A 119 -0.64 5.71 -8.59
CA ALA A 119 0.36 5.13 -7.68
C ALA A 119 -0.19 4.87 -6.26
N ALA A 120 -1.31 5.49 -5.89
CA ALA A 120 -2.06 5.18 -4.66
C ALA A 120 -3.30 4.31 -4.93
N MET A 121 -4.02 4.56 -6.03
CA MET A 121 -5.24 3.81 -6.36
C MET A 121 -4.97 2.34 -6.64
N GLN A 122 -3.88 2.01 -7.35
CA GLN A 122 -3.54 0.64 -7.72
C GLN A 122 -3.23 -0.23 -6.48
N PRO A 123 -2.33 0.15 -5.57
CA PRO A 123 -2.12 -0.59 -4.33
C PRO A 123 -3.41 -0.75 -3.52
N ARG A 124 -4.21 0.32 -3.40
CA ARG A 124 -5.50 0.28 -2.70
C ARG A 124 -6.45 -0.74 -3.32
N TYR A 125 -6.58 -0.72 -4.64
CA TYR A 125 -7.42 -1.64 -5.40
C TYR A 125 -7.00 -3.10 -5.20
N LEU A 126 -5.69 -3.37 -5.15
CA LEU A 126 -5.14 -4.71 -4.97
C LEU A 126 -5.09 -5.17 -3.50
N GLY A 127 -5.58 -4.36 -2.54
CA GLY A 127 -5.74 -4.77 -1.15
C GLY A 127 -4.69 -4.25 -0.18
N CYS A 128 -3.87 -3.25 -0.59
CA CYS A 128 -2.95 -2.56 0.32
C CYS A 128 -3.70 -1.82 1.42
N LYS A 129 -3.33 -2.06 2.67
CA LYS A 129 -3.91 -1.38 3.85
C LYS A 129 -3.03 -0.26 4.37
N ALA A 130 -1.73 -0.45 4.38
CA ALA A 130 -0.77 0.51 4.92
C ALA A 130 0.54 0.51 4.14
N ILE A 131 1.25 1.62 4.21
CA ILE A 131 2.62 1.76 3.72
C ILE A 131 3.44 2.38 4.85
N ILE A 132 4.51 1.70 5.28
CA ILE A 132 5.40 2.16 6.36
C ILE A 132 6.76 2.47 5.75
N VAL A 133 7.26 3.68 5.94
CA VAL A 133 8.48 4.16 5.28
C VAL A 133 9.40 4.91 6.23
N ARG A 134 10.65 5.14 5.84
CA ARG A 134 11.53 6.11 6.50
C ARG A 134 11.04 7.54 6.27
N SER A 135 10.66 7.86 5.04
CA SER A 135 10.01 9.13 4.71
C SER A 135 9.22 9.05 3.41
N PHE A 136 8.19 9.88 3.27
CA PHE A 136 7.38 10.01 2.05
C PHE A 136 7.77 11.22 1.22
N ALA A 137 7.61 11.10 -0.10
CA ALA A 137 7.38 12.26 -0.94
C ALA A 137 5.98 12.83 -0.66
N ARG A 138 5.92 14.13 -0.34
CA ARG A 138 4.72 14.84 0.15
C ARG A 138 3.46 14.60 -0.68
N ILE A 139 3.57 14.68 -2.01
CA ILE A 139 2.40 14.52 -2.89
C ILE A 139 1.89 13.07 -2.86
N HIS A 140 2.79 12.09 -2.84
CA HIS A 140 2.41 10.69 -2.80
C HIS A 140 1.71 10.33 -1.48
N GLU A 141 2.23 10.81 -0.35
CA GLU A 141 1.57 10.66 0.95
C GLU A 141 0.15 11.23 0.94
N ALA A 142 -0.04 12.43 0.38
CA ALA A 142 -1.36 13.03 0.26
C ALA A 142 -2.32 12.17 -0.60
N ASN A 143 -1.82 11.56 -1.68
CA ASN A 143 -2.63 10.66 -2.51
C ASN A 143 -2.98 9.36 -1.77
N LEU A 144 -2.06 8.78 -0.98
CA LEU A 144 -2.36 7.60 -0.15
C LEU A 144 -3.52 7.89 0.82
N LYS A 145 -3.48 9.03 1.53
CA LYS A 145 -4.54 9.48 2.44
C LYS A 145 -5.88 9.61 1.74
N LYS A 146 -5.91 10.22 0.54
CA LYS A 146 -7.14 10.38 -0.27
C LYS A 146 -7.80 9.04 -0.62
N HIS A 147 -7.01 8.00 -0.80
CA HIS A 147 -7.51 6.67 -1.18
C HIS A 147 -7.64 5.70 -0.02
N GLY A 148 -7.53 6.18 1.23
CA GLY A 148 -7.75 5.35 2.42
C GLY A 148 -6.68 4.30 2.67
N ILE A 149 -5.46 4.51 2.17
CA ILE A 149 -4.27 3.77 2.60
C ILE A 149 -3.68 4.51 3.79
N LEU A 150 -3.31 3.77 4.84
CA LEU A 150 -2.68 4.32 6.03
C LEU A 150 -1.18 4.58 5.78
N PRO A 151 -0.72 5.85 5.63
CA PRO A 151 0.68 6.16 5.46
C PRO A 151 1.34 6.35 6.83
N LEU A 152 2.38 5.58 7.10
CA LEU A 152 3.12 5.61 8.35
C LEU A 152 4.60 5.86 8.11
N THR A 153 5.25 6.57 9.04
CA THR A 153 6.69 6.73 9.05
C THR A 153 7.27 6.10 10.31
N PHE A 154 8.40 5.44 10.19
CA PHE A 154 9.10 4.92 11.35
C PHE A 154 9.45 6.06 12.31
N PHE A 155 9.13 5.92 13.60
CA PHE A 155 9.62 6.84 14.64
C PHE A 155 11.15 6.81 14.70
N ASN A 156 11.73 5.61 14.70
CA ASN A 156 13.14 5.39 14.53
C ASN A 156 13.42 4.84 13.12
N PRO A 157 14.07 5.59 12.22
CA PRO A 157 14.36 5.14 10.86
C PRO A 157 15.15 3.83 10.76
N LYS A 158 15.90 3.46 11.83
CA LYS A 158 16.63 2.19 11.90
C LYS A 158 15.72 0.98 12.02
N ASP A 159 14.46 1.15 12.41
CA ASP A 159 13.50 0.04 12.52
C ASP A 159 13.18 -0.58 11.16
N TYR A 160 13.43 0.13 10.05
CA TYR A 160 13.39 -0.44 8.72
C TYR A 160 14.27 -1.70 8.60
N GLU A 161 15.45 -1.73 9.23
CA GLU A 161 16.38 -2.86 9.13
C GLU A 161 15.87 -4.12 9.88
N LYS A 162 15.02 -3.95 10.89
CA LYS A 162 14.45 -5.06 11.67
C LYS A 162 13.51 -5.95 10.88
N ILE A 163 12.94 -5.42 9.78
CA ILE A 163 11.89 -6.10 9.01
C ILE A 163 12.51 -7.06 8.01
N LEU A 164 12.16 -8.33 8.11
CA LEU A 164 12.65 -9.45 7.29
C LEU A 164 11.59 -9.92 6.29
N ALA A 165 12.00 -10.77 5.32
CA ALA A 165 11.16 -11.18 4.18
C ALA A 165 9.84 -11.88 4.57
N ASP A 166 9.91 -12.77 5.55
CA ASP A 166 8.77 -13.62 5.93
C ASP A 166 7.99 -13.07 7.14
N ASP A 167 8.30 -11.82 7.53
CA ASP A 167 7.64 -11.19 8.67
C ASP A 167 6.17 -10.89 8.38
N LYS A 168 5.39 -10.91 9.44
CA LYS A 168 4.01 -10.44 9.48
C LYS A 168 3.92 -9.16 10.30
N ILE A 169 3.19 -8.20 9.81
CA ILE A 169 3.06 -6.90 10.46
C ILE A 169 1.64 -6.69 10.96
N SER A 170 1.51 -6.33 12.24
CA SER A 170 0.23 -5.92 12.80
C SER A 170 0.28 -4.46 13.22
N ILE A 171 -0.77 -3.71 12.87
CA ILE A 171 -0.95 -2.32 13.28
C ILE A 171 -2.14 -2.33 14.23
N VAL A 172 -1.87 -2.03 15.50
CA VAL A 172 -2.85 -2.22 16.58
C VAL A 172 -3.34 -0.91 17.17
N ASN A 173 -4.48 -0.96 17.85
CA ASN A 173 -5.18 0.17 18.45
C ASN A 173 -5.66 1.20 17.41
N LEU A 174 -6.00 0.77 16.20
CA LEU A 174 -6.51 1.66 15.15
C LEU A 174 -7.82 2.36 15.53
N HIS A 175 -8.61 1.79 16.45
CA HIS A 175 -9.80 2.46 17.00
C HIS A 175 -9.48 3.75 17.76
N GLN A 176 -8.22 3.89 18.25
CA GLN A 176 -7.71 5.08 18.93
C GLN A 176 -6.99 6.04 17.98
N LEU A 177 -7.02 5.78 16.64
CA LEU A 177 -6.37 6.65 15.66
C LEU A 177 -6.86 8.08 15.79
N ALA A 178 -5.96 8.98 16.18
CA ALA A 178 -6.22 10.40 16.40
C ALA A 178 -5.01 11.23 15.94
N GLU A 179 -5.26 12.48 15.60
CA GLU A 179 -4.22 13.41 15.12
C GLU A 179 -3.05 13.47 16.10
N ASN A 180 -1.84 13.42 15.57
CA ASN A 180 -0.57 13.44 16.33
C ASN A 180 -0.36 12.28 17.34
N LEU A 181 -1.18 11.24 17.29
CA LEU A 181 -1.02 10.06 18.15
C LEU A 181 -0.26 8.95 17.39
N PRO A 182 0.98 8.62 17.78
CA PRO A 182 1.73 7.53 17.14
C PRO A 182 1.01 6.18 17.28
N LEU A 183 1.22 5.31 16.31
CA LEU A 183 0.66 3.97 16.29
C LEU A 183 1.69 2.93 16.69
N LYS A 184 1.23 1.91 17.39
CA LYS A 184 1.99 0.72 17.72
C LYS A 184 1.95 -0.27 16.59
N VAL A 185 3.12 -0.73 16.14
CA VAL A 185 3.30 -1.73 15.09
C VAL A 185 4.06 -2.92 15.66
N ILE A 186 3.54 -4.10 15.46
CA ILE A 186 4.14 -5.36 15.92
C ILE A 186 4.69 -6.08 14.69
N ILE A 187 5.97 -6.41 14.73
CA ILE A 187 6.67 -7.24 13.76
C ILE A 187 6.71 -8.65 14.33
N LYS A 188 6.09 -9.59 13.66
CA LYS A 188 6.13 -11.01 14.01
C LYS A 188 7.04 -11.73 13.04
N HIS A 189 8.15 -12.24 13.53
CA HIS A 189 9.15 -12.95 12.74
C HIS A 189 8.77 -14.41 12.50
N LYS A 190 9.36 -15.00 11.47
CA LYS A 190 9.15 -16.42 11.10
C LYS A 190 9.45 -17.40 12.24
N ASN A 191 10.38 -17.07 13.12
CA ASN A 191 10.73 -17.87 14.32
C ASN A 191 9.75 -17.70 15.48
N ASN A 192 8.60 -17.04 15.27
CA ASN A 192 7.58 -16.70 16.27
C ASN A 192 8.03 -15.70 17.36
N THR A 193 9.18 -15.07 17.21
CA THR A 193 9.51 -13.89 18.04
C THR A 193 8.77 -12.67 17.54
N SER A 194 8.56 -11.69 18.42
CA SER A 194 7.88 -10.45 18.04
C SER A 194 8.64 -9.25 18.61
N GLU A 195 8.73 -8.20 17.79
CA GLU A 195 9.22 -6.91 18.20
C GLU A 195 8.10 -5.87 18.08
N THR A 196 8.14 -4.87 18.95
CA THR A 196 7.23 -3.73 18.86
C THR A 196 8.00 -2.49 18.47
N ILE A 197 7.51 -1.80 17.46
CA ILE A 197 8.02 -0.50 17.03
C ILE A 197 6.91 0.54 17.09
N VAL A 198 7.28 1.81 17.00
CA VAL A 198 6.37 2.96 16.94
C VAL A 198 6.46 3.59 15.58
N CYS A 199 5.30 3.93 15.01
CA CYS A 199 5.22 4.65 13.75
C CYS A 199 4.40 5.92 13.93
N ASN A 200 4.82 7.00 13.29
CA ASN A 200 4.10 8.25 13.22
C ASN A 200 3.19 8.28 11.98
N HIS A 201 2.23 9.16 12.00
CA HIS A 201 1.44 9.57 10.84
C HIS A 201 1.18 11.07 10.87
N SER A 202 0.79 11.63 9.73
CA SER A 202 0.46 13.04 9.56
C SER A 202 -1.00 13.24 9.13
N LEU A 203 -1.90 12.33 9.53
CA LEU A 203 -3.32 12.43 9.27
C LEU A 203 -3.95 13.50 10.16
N SER A 204 -4.68 14.46 9.55
CA SER A 204 -5.61 15.33 10.27
C SER A 204 -6.91 14.60 10.57
N GLU A 205 -7.77 15.17 11.43
CA GLU A 205 -9.10 14.61 11.74
C GLU A 205 -9.92 14.34 10.48
N VAL A 206 -9.93 15.26 9.52
CA VAL A 206 -10.61 15.10 8.23
C VAL A 206 -10.04 13.90 7.46
N GLN A 207 -8.73 13.73 7.45
CA GLN A 207 -8.07 12.62 6.75
C GLN A 207 -8.28 11.27 7.46
N ILE A 208 -8.42 11.27 8.78
CA ILE A 208 -8.84 10.08 9.55
C ILE A 208 -10.26 9.67 9.14
N ASN A 209 -11.17 10.63 8.92
CA ASN A 209 -12.50 10.33 8.39
C ASN A 209 -12.44 9.75 6.97
N TRP A 210 -11.55 10.24 6.09
CA TRP A 210 -11.32 9.63 4.78
C TRP A 210 -10.85 8.17 4.88
N PHE A 211 -9.92 7.91 5.79
CA PHE A 211 -9.46 6.54 6.06
C PHE A 211 -10.63 5.65 6.51
N LYS A 212 -11.42 6.11 7.48
CA LYS A 212 -12.58 5.37 8.00
C LYS A 212 -13.64 5.13 6.92
N ALA A 213 -13.94 6.13 6.09
CA ALA A 213 -14.87 6.02 4.97
C ALA A 213 -14.35 5.18 3.79
N GLY A 214 -13.04 4.87 3.76
CA GLY A 214 -12.37 4.11 2.70
C GLY A 214 -11.77 4.97 1.59
N SER A 215 -12.17 6.23 1.47
CA SER A 215 -11.55 7.25 0.61
C SER A 215 -12.14 8.64 0.91
N ALA A 216 -11.47 9.70 0.44
CA ALA A 216 -12.00 11.06 0.51
C ALA A 216 -13.33 11.21 -0.26
N LEU A 217 -13.47 10.55 -1.42
CA LEU A 217 -14.72 10.58 -2.20
C LEU A 217 -15.87 9.93 -1.45
N ASN A 218 -15.61 8.82 -0.76
CA ASN A 218 -16.64 8.16 0.04
C ASN A 218 -17.09 9.04 1.21
N ALA A 219 -16.14 9.73 1.88
CA ALA A 219 -16.46 10.64 2.96
C ALA A 219 -17.36 11.78 2.47
N LEU A 220 -17.01 12.43 1.36
CA LEU A 220 -17.83 13.48 0.74
C LEU A 220 -19.23 12.99 0.34
N ALA A 221 -19.33 11.76 -0.17
CA ALA A 221 -20.64 11.19 -0.55
C ALA A 221 -21.56 10.88 0.64
N GLN A 222 -21.05 10.84 1.87
CA GLN A 222 -21.82 10.66 3.09
C GLN A 222 -22.36 11.99 3.66
N GLU A 223 -21.82 13.13 3.20
CA GLU A 223 -22.22 14.48 3.63
C GLU A 223 -23.36 15.05 2.75
N ILE A 224 -23.72 14.40 1.65
CA ILE A 224 -24.78 14.76 0.72
C ILE A 224 -26.04 13.93 1.00
#